data_2d76cfde6ebde2c8a6c0e48cecb54f8b
#
_entry.id   2d76cfde6ebde2c8a6c0e48cecb54f8b
#
_cell.length_a   1.000
_cell.length_b   1.000
_cell.length_c   1.000
_cell.angle_alpha   90.00
_cell.angle_beta   90.00
_cell.angle_gamma   90.00
#
_symmetry.space_group_name_H-M   'P 1'
#
loop_
_entity.id
_entity.type
_entity.pdbx_description
1 polymer ?
#
loop_
_entity_poly.entity_id
_entity_poly.type
_entity_poly.pdbx_seq_one_letter_code
_entity_poly.pdbx_strand_id
1 'polypeptide(L)'
;MESRHESNFEGDKKIKQEQPKQTALRRHWWKVLLAVCLLAVGAYFYFKSAGESSQSKQPIVRAMPVVTASAKKGDIKIYITGLGSVTPLNTVTVKSRVDGQLMKVLFQEGQLISNGALLAEIDPRPFDAQLTQAVGQMARDQALLDNARLDLRRYQVLAEQDSVAKQQLDTQAALVRQYEGIVKVDQGLIDNAKLQLIYARITAPVGGRIGLRLVDSGNIVHAADTNGLAVITQLQPITVVFPIPEDNLTAVLGKMKSGGRLQVDAFNRDQSQKLSTGYLLTVDNQIDPATGTVKLKAAFANKNNELFPNQFVNASLLLDTKRDTTIVPAAAIQRSPQGTFVYIVKEDKTVSVQPVHVGPGEADVVSIDEGLSPGDLVVIEGAERLRDGSKVELPAKGQDDNANRKRPQK
;
A
#
# COMPACT_ATOMS: atom_id res chain seq x y z
N MET A 1 59.80 -33.11 -12.98
CA MET A 1 60.71 -32.16 -12.36
C MET A 1 60.50 -32.27 -10.90
N GLU A 2 61.20 -33.14 -10.27
CA GLU A 2 62.52 -32.97 -9.61
C GLU A 2 62.33 -32.14 -8.33
N SER A 3 62.74 -32.56 -7.17
CA SER A 3 63.62 -33.60 -6.61
C SER A 3 63.66 -33.35 -5.13
N ARG A 4 63.52 -34.39 -4.28
CA ARG A 4 64.67 -35.00 -3.55
C ARG A 4 65.33 -34.06 -2.53
N HIS A 5 65.58 -34.41 -1.28
CA HIS A 5 66.43 -35.43 -0.66
C HIS A 5 66.20 -35.40 0.84
N GLU A 6 65.93 -36.51 1.58
CA GLU A 6 66.92 -37.43 2.20
C GLU A 6 67.94 -36.70 3.04
N SER A 7 68.28 -37.09 4.24
CA SER A 7 68.66 -38.36 4.86
C SER A 7 69.06 -38.12 6.32
N ASN A 8 68.71 -38.94 7.28
CA ASN A 8 69.45 -40.13 7.74
C ASN A 8 70.64 -39.91 8.69
N PHE A 9 70.68 -40.83 9.63
CA PHE A 9 71.77 -41.48 10.38
C PHE A 9 71.81 -41.12 11.88
N GLU A 10 71.49 -42.04 12.81
CA GLU A 10 72.04 -43.34 13.23
C GLU A 10 73.23 -43.23 14.22
N GLY A 11 73.14 -44.06 15.23
CA GLY A 11 74.22 -44.74 15.87
C GLY A 11 74.51 -44.39 17.33
N ASP A 12 74.58 -45.17 18.17
CA ASP A 12 74.76 -46.55 18.55
C ASP A 12 75.45 -46.64 19.93
N LYS A 13 74.97 -47.55 20.78
CA LYS A 13 75.60 -48.43 21.77
C LYS A 13 76.72 -47.96 22.71
N LYS A 14 76.54 -48.29 23.98
CA LYS A 14 77.11 -49.48 24.66
C LYS A 14 76.99 -49.46 26.21
N ILE A 15 76.33 -50.39 26.73
CA ILE A 15 76.58 -51.39 27.82
C ILE A 15 77.88 -51.25 28.56
N LYS A 16 77.83 -51.26 29.90
CA LYS A 16 78.56 -52.18 30.74
C LYS A 16 78.01 -52.24 32.19
N GLN A 17 77.88 -53.46 32.63
CA GLN A 17 77.63 -54.00 33.94
C GLN A 17 78.75 -53.72 34.92
N GLU A 18 78.48 -53.66 36.21
CA GLU A 18 78.87 -54.69 37.15
C GLU A 18 78.51 -54.33 38.64
N GLN A 19 78.09 -55.34 39.36
CA GLN A 19 77.74 -55.44 40.79
C GLN A 19 79.05 -55.56 41.63
N PRO A 20 78.95 -55.92 42.94
CA PRO A 20 78.24 -55.44 44.13
C PRO A 20 79.20 -55.18 45.32
N LYS A 21 78.72 -54.64 46.42
CA LYS A 21 79.19 -55.09 47.74
C LYS A 21 78.31 -54.60 48.90
N GLN A 22 78.00 -55.56 49.69
CA GLN A 22 77.27 -55.51 50.95
C GLN A 22 78.00 -54.72 52.06
N THR A 23 77.19 -54.36 53.02
CA THR A 23 77.32 -54.26 54.49
C THR A 23 77.26 -52.87 55.08
N ALA A 24 76.16 -52.58 55.80
CA ALA A 24 76.18 -52.10 57.20
C ALA A 24 74.76 -51.77 57.73
N LEU A 25 74.04 -52.81 58.08
CA LEU A 25 72.91 -52.71 58.99
C LEU A 25 73.45 -52.44 60.39
N ARG A 26 73.05 -51.31 61.04
CA ARG A 26 72.93 -51.21 62.49
C ARG A 26 73.17 -49.86 63.13
N ARG A 27 72.94 -48.76 62.45
CA ARG A 27 73.16 -47.47 63.12
C ARG A 27 72.06 -46.37 62.86
N HIS A 28 70.95 -46.73 62.30
CA HIS A 28 69.92 -45.71 62.04
C HIS A 28 68.48 -46.08 62.41
N TRP A 29 68.26 -47.01 63.29
CA TRP A 29 66.91 -47.37 63.72
C TRP A 29 66.17 -46.22 64.39
N TRP A 30 66.90 -45.33 65.01
CA TRP A 30 66.31 -44.08 65.55
C TRP A 30 65.79 -43.14 64.49
N LYS A 31 66.38 -43.09 63.34
CA LYS A 31 65.90 -42.25 62.18
C LYS A 31 64.66 -42.84 61.57
N VAL A 32 64.48 -44.15 61.61
CA VAL A 32 63.26 -44.85 61.15
C VAL A 32 62.09 -44.56 62.06
N LEU A 33 62.30 -44.53 63.35
CA LEU A 33 61.26 -44.16 64.31
C LEU A 33 60.85 -42.68 64.16
N LEU A 34 61.77 -41.78 63.89
CA LEU A 34 61.48 -40.36 63.65
C LEU A 34 60.75 -40.19 62.34
N ALA A 35 61.07 -40.93 61.30
CA ALA A 35 60.37 -40.90 60.04
C ALA A 35 58.90 -41.43 60.11
N VAL A 36 58.70 -42.52 60.93
CA VAL A 36 57.37 -43.08 61.19
C VAL A 36 56.51 -42.12 61.99
N CYS A 37 57.08 -41.42 63.00
CA CYS A 37 56.37 -40.38 63.73
C CYS A 37 55.99 -39.16 62.86
N LEU A 38 56.90 -38.74 61.94
CA LEU A 38 56.60 -37.65 61.02
C LEU A 38 55.54 -38.09 60.04
N LEU A 39 55.55 -39.32 59.53
CA LEU A 39 54.50 -39.89 58.69
C LEU A 39 53.15 -40.02 59.40
N ALA A 40 53.17 -40.45 60.70
CA ALA A 40 51.96 -40.53 61.50
C ALA A 40 51.35 -39.11 61.77
N VAL A 41 52.19 -38.14 62.09
CA VAL A 41 51.74 -36.72 62.23
C VAL A 41 51.27 -36.11 60.87
N GLY A 42 51.96 -36.40 59.76
CA GLY A 42 51.53 -36.02 58.46
C GLY A 42 50.21 -36.67 58.05
N ALA A 43 50.04 -37.99 58.34
CA ALA A 43 48.79 -38.70 58.12
C ALA A 43 47.65 -38.16 58.99
N TYR A 44 47.94 -37.83 60.27
CA TYR A 44 46.95 -37.21 61.16
C TYR A 44 46.46 -35.81 60.63
N PHE A 45 47.39 -35.01 60.19
CA PHE A 45 47.04 -33.72 59.62
C PHE A 45 46.30 -33.86 58.22
N TYR A 46 46.72 -34.86 57.43
CA TYR A 46 46.06 -35.14 56.14
C TYR A 46 44.63 -35.69 56.37
N PHE A 47 44.42 -36.59 57.34
CA PHE A 47 43.07 -37.06 57.69
C PHE A 47 42.24 -35.99 58.39
N LYS A 48 42.86 -35.12 59.19
CA LYS A 48 42.14 -34.01 59.83
C LYS A 48 41.73 -32.90 58.80
N SER A 49 42.53 -32.64 57.76
CA SER A 49 42.19 -31.73 56.71
C SER A 49 41.22 -32.33 55.65
N ALA A 50 41.17 -33.71 55.62
CA ALA A 50 40.19 -34.39 54.75
C ALA A 50 38.80 -34.54 55.38
N GLY A 51 38.65 -34.20 56.70
CA GLY A 51 37.39 -34.28 57.43
C GLY A 51 36.55 -32.96 57.44
N GLU A 52 37.04 -31.88 56.86
CA GLU A 52 36.18 -30.73 56.65
C GLU A 52 35.28 -31.01 55.44
N SER A 53 34.07 -31.46 55.76
CA SER A 53 32.95 -31.69 54.89
C SER A 53 32.86 -30.63 53.80
N SER A 54 32.98 -31.06 52.57
CA SER A 54 32.42 -30.32 51.44
C SER A 54 30.92 -30.11 51.73
N GLN A 55 30.62 -29.03 52.46
CA GLN A 55 29.29 -28.44 52.34
C GLN A 55 29.16 -28.10 50.88
N SER A 56 28.43 -28.92 50.16
CA SER A 56 27.88 -28.62 48.86
C SER A 56 27.28 -27.22 48.96
N LYS A 57 28.03 -26.20 48.50
CA LYS A 57 27.45 -24.92 48.19
C LYS A 57 26.44 -25.21 47.09
N GLN A 58 25.16 -25.37 47.49
CA GLN A 58 24.06 -25.29 46.55
C GLN A 58 24.33 -24.03 45.73
N PRO A 59 24.38 -24.11 44.40
CA PRO A 59 24.55 -22.90 43.56
C PRO A 59 23.44 -21.93 43.99
N ILE A 60 23.83 -20.77 44.49
CA ILE A 60 22.90 -19.67 44.74
C ILE A 60 22.35 -19.35 43.36
N VAL A 61 21.18 -19.91 43.05
CA VAL A 61 20.44 -19.58 41.82
C VAL A 61 20.01 -18.14 41.99
N ARG A 62 20.87 -17.22 41.53
CA ARG A 62 20.51 -15.80 41.49
C ARG A 62 19.30 -15.67 40.58
N ALA A 63 18.21 -15.22 41.16
CA ALA A 63 17.03 -14.87 40.37
C ALA A 63 17.42 -13.77 39.34
N MET A 64 17.06 -13.98 38.10
CA MET A 64 17.35 -13.04 37.01
C MET A 64 16.24 -11.99 36.95
N PRO A 65 16.55 -10.68 36.95
CA PRO A 65 15.55 -9.66 36.81
C PRO A 65 14.98 -9.74 35.38
N VAL A 66 13.64 -9.79 35.26
CA VAL A 66 12.91 -9.86 34.01
C VAL A 66 11.72 -8.90 34.03
N VAL A 67 11.38 -8.35 32.89
CA VAL A 67 10.12 -7.63 32.71
C VAL A 67 9.11 -8.58 32.07
N THR A 68 7.89 -8.57 32.59
CA THR A 68 6.83 -9.47 32.13
C THR A 68 5.60 -8.71 31.68
N ALA A 69 4.87 -9.27 30.73
CA ALA A 69 3.54 -8.81 30.34
C ALA A 69 2.55 -9.96 30.47
N SER A 70 1.30 -9.63 30.75
CA SER A 70 0.22 -10.61 30.76
C SER A 70 -0.33 -10.80 29.36
N ALA A 71 -0.51 -12.04 28.91
CA ALA A 71 -1.28 -12.38 27.74
C ALA A 71 -2.74 -11.95 27.94
N LYS A 72 -3.30 -11.21 27.00
CA LYS A 72 -4.65 -10.65 27.09
C LYS A 72 -5.47 -11.11 25.89
N LYS A 73 -6.80 -11.14 26.04
CA LYS A 73 -7.69 -11.23 24.92
C LYS A 73 -7.83 -9.87 24.24
N GLY A 74 -7.82 -9.86 22.91
CA GLY A 74 -7.99 -8.65 22.13
C GLY A 74 -8.21 -8.94 20.67
N ASP A 75 -8.52 -7.88 19.93
CA ASP A 75 -8.72 -7.93 18.49
C ASP A 75 -7.43 -7.50 17.79
N ILE A 76 -7.02 -8.22 16.77
CA ILE A 76 -5.90 -7.85 15.89
C ILE A 76 -6.42 -7.63 14.48
N LYS A 77 -6.08 -6.47 13.94
CA LYS A 77 -6.39 -6.10 12.57
C LYS A 77 -5.28 -6.59 11.63
N ILE A 78 -5.71 -7.19 10.54
CA ILE A 78 -4.81 -7.73 9.52
C ILE A 78 -4.78 -6.72 8.37
N TYR A 79 -3.64 -6.10 8.18
CA TYR A 79 -3.43 -5.13 7.13
C TYR A 79 -2.54 -5.67 6.01
N ILE A 80 -2.89 -5.32 4.78
CA ILE A 80 -2.01 -5.46 3.61
C ILE A 80 -1.57 -4.06 3.21
N THR A 81 -0.27 -3.80 3.21
CA THR A 81 0.29 -2.50 2.89
C THR A 81 0.95 -2.49 1.52
N GLY A 82 0.85 -1.38 0.81
CA GLY A 82 1.52 -1.18 -0.46
C GLY A 82 1.80 0.30 -0.72
N LEU A 83 2.94 0.59 -1.36
CA LEU A 83 3.23 1.95 -1.81
C LEU A 83 2.40 2.26 -3.05
N GLY A 84 1.45 3.18 -2.92
CA GLY A 84 0.53 3.57 -3.97
C GLY A 84 0.82 4.95 -4.53
N SER A 85 0.18 5.22 -5.67
CA SER A 85 0.13 6.53 -6.30
C SER A 85 -1.30 7.05 -6.32
N VAL A 86 -1.46 8.30 -5.95
CA VAL A 86 -2.74 9.00 -6.02
C VAL A 86 -3.07 9.31 -7.48
N THR A 87 -4.21 8.85 -7.95
CA THR A 87 -4.69 9.09 -9.31
C THR A 87 -6.05 9.79 -9.27
N PRO A 88 -6.27 10.83 -10.05
CA PRO A 88 -7.60 11.45 -10.15
C PRO A 88 -8.61 10.46 -10.73
N LEU A 89 -9.88 10.63 -10.39
CA LEU A 89 -10.93 9.82 -11.00
C LEU A 89 -11.06 10.10 -12.49
N ASN A 90 -11.08 11.38 -12.86
CA ASN A 90 -11.09 11.85 -14.24
C ASN A 90 -10.09 12.98 -14.42
N THR A 91 -9.39 12.95 -15.56
CA THR A 91 -8.56 14.05 -16.05
C THR A 91 -8.98 14.34 -17.49
N VAL A 92 -9.40 15.55 -17.74
CA VAL A 92 -9.91 15.96 -19.05
C VAL A 92 -9.17 17.20 -19.55
N THR A 93 -8.53 17.09 -20.71
CA THR A 93 -7.96 18.24 -21.42
C THR A 93 -9.09 18.94 -22.16
N VAL A 94 -9.36 20.18 -21.79
CA VAL A 94 -10.35 21.03 -22.45
C VAL A 94 -9.76 21.53 -23.76
N LYS A 95 -10.40 21.21 -24.88
CA LYS A 95 -9.97 21.60 -26.22
C LYS A 95 -11.08 22.38 -26.91
N SER A 96 -10.69 23.24 -27.85
CA SER A 96 -11.64 23.82 -28.84
C SER A 96 -12.17 22.72 -29.77
N ARG A 97 -13.40 22.85 -30.20
CA ARG A 97 -14.01 22.00 -31.23
C ARG A 97 -14.17 22.75 -32.56
N VAL A 98 -13.90 24.07 -32.55
CA VAL A 98 -13.95 24.96 -33.72
C VAL A 98 -12.71 25.85 -33.76
N ASP A 99 -12.32 26.27 -34.93
CA ASP A 99 -11.19 27.17 -35.11
C ASP A 99 -11.63 28.61 -34.94
N GLY A 100 -10.79 29.45 -34.33
CA GLY A 100 -11.06 30.86 -34.20
C GLY A 100 -10.22 31.57 -33.15
N GLN A 101 -10.40 32.88 -33.05
CA GLN A 101 -9.69 33.68 -32.06
C GLN A 101 -10.36 33.54 -30.68
N LEU A 102 -9.55 33.28 -29.67
CA LEU A 102 -9.97 33.21 -28.27
C LEU A 102 -10.21 34.63 -27.73
N MET A 103 -11.47 35.04 -27.60
CA MET A 103 -11.83 36.39 -27.17
C MET A 103 -11.66 36.57 -25.65
N LYS A 104 -12.11 35.60 -24.87
CA LYS A 104 -12.13 35.66 -23.39
C LYS A 104 -11.79 34.33 -22.80
N VAL A 105 -11.04 34.38 -21.68
CA VAL A 105 -10.84 33.26 -20.73
C VAL A 105 -11.49 33.67 -19.43
N LEU A 106 -12.41 32.86 -18.93
CA LEU A 106 -13.33 33.16 -17.82
C LEU A 106 -13.05 32.36 -16.56
N PHE A 107 -11.93 31.66 -16.48
CA PHE A 107 -11.50 30.93 -15.30
C PHE A 107 -10.18 31.47 -14.74
N GLN A 108 -9.94 31.21 -13.46
CA GLN A 108 -8.65 31.43 -12.82
C GLN A 108 -7.91 30.09 -12.66
N GLU A 109 -6.59 30.11 -12.80
CA GLU A 109 -5.75 28.93 -12.59
C GLU A 109 -5.92 28.38 -11.17
N GLY A 110 -6.05 27.06 -11.04
CA GLY A 110 -6.29 26.40 -9.77
C GLY A 110 -7.70 26.51 -9.20
N GLN A 111 -8.63 27.18 -9.88
CA GLN A 111 -10.03 27.33 -9.45
C GLN A 111 -10.76 26.00 -9.46
N LEU A 112 -11.70 25.80 -8.53
CA LEU A 112 -12.68 24.71 -8.57
C LEU A 112 -13.81 25.11 -9.51
N ILE A 113 -14.11 24.25 -10.48
CA ILE A 113 -15.08 24.49 -11.54
C ILE A 113 -16.14 23.40 -11.51
N SER A 114 -17.40 23.80 -11.70
CA SER A 114 -18.53 22.89 -11.85
C SER A 114 -18.65 22.39 -13.30
N ASN A 115 -19.24 21.21 -13.48
CA ASN A 115 -19.61 20.72 -14.79
C ASN A 115 -20.52 21.74 -15.52
N GLY A 116 -20.27 22.01 -16.81
CA GLY A 116 -21.00 22.97 -17.65
C GLY A 116 -20.61 24.43 -17.46
N ALA A 117 -19.69 24.77 -16.54
CA ALA A 117 -19.22 26.15 -16.35
C ALA A 117 -18.55 26.66 -17.64
N LEU A 118 -18.84 27.89 -18.02
CA LEU A 118 -18.24 28.56 -19.19
C LEU A 118 -16.77 28.89 -18.85
N LEU A 119 -15.84 28.39 -19.67
CA LEU A 119 -14.41 28.56 -19.49
C LEU A 119 -13.79 29.59 -20.40
N ALA A 120 -14.26 29.61 -21.65
CA ALA A 120 -13.72 30.50 -22.67
C ALA A 120 -14.72 30.75 -23.79
N GLU A 121 -14.52 31.85 -24.48
CA GLU A 121 -15.32 32.25 -25.66
C GLU A 121 -14.40 32.48 -26.86
N ILE A 122 -14.71 31.80 -27.96
CA ILE A 122 -14.14 32.03 -29.27
C ILE A 122 -15.00 33.09 -29.97
N ASP A 123 -14.41 33.89 -30.90
CA ASP A 123 -15.13 34.89 -31.64
C ASP A 123 -16.37 34.29 -32.36
N PRO A 124 -17.60 34.64 -31.96
CA PRO A 124 -18.80 34.03 -32.52
C PRO A 124 -19.19 34.65 -33.89
N ARG A 125 -18.65 35.82 -34.24
CA ARG A 125 -19.08 36.60 -35.43
C ARG A 125 -19.01 35.81 -36.73
N PRO A 126 -17.98 35.01 -37.03
CA PRO A 126 -17.95 34.21 -38.25
C PRO A 126 -19.08 33.16 -38.29
N PHE A 127 -19.39 32.54 -37.13
CA PHE A 127 -20.43 31.52 -37.01
C PHE A 127 -21.84 32.14 -37.07
N ASP A 128 -22.04 33.33 -36.48
CA ASP A 128 -23.29 34.08 -36.60
C ASP A 128 -23.56 34.49 -38.07
N ALA A 129 -22.53 34.90 -38.82
CA ALA A 129 -22.65 35.19 -40.25
C ALA A 129 -23.05 33.94 -41.05
N GLN A 130 -22.44 32.77 -40.75
CA GLN A 130 -22.82 31.51 -41.40
C GLN A 130 -24.25 31.09 -41.07
N LEU A 131 -24.70 31.27 -39.82
CA LEU A 131 -26.08 31.00 -39.44
C LEU A 131 -27.05 31.90 -40.19
N THR A 132 -26.74 33.20 -40.24
CA THR A 132 -27.56 34.17 -40.98
C THR A 132 -27.67 33.81 -42.46
N GLN A 133 -26.57 33.40 -43.09
CA GLN A 133 -26.55 32.93 -44.48
C GLN A 133 -27.44 31.68 -44.67
N ALA A 134 -27.31 30.66 -43.81
CA ALA A 134 -28.09 29.44 -43.89
C ALA A 134 -29.61 29.70 -43.68
N VAL A 135 -29.97 30.60 -42.74
CA VAL A 135 -31.36 31.01 -42.53
C VAL A 135 -31.93 31.74 -43.76
N GLY A 136 -31.14 32.62 -44.38
CA GLY A 136 -31.54 33.30 -45.62
C GLY A 136 -31.76 32.32 -46.78
N GLN A 137 -30.87 31.33 -46.91
CA GLN A 137 -31.00 30.25 -47.89
C GLN A 137 -32.30 29.47 -47.70
N MET A 138 -32.56 29.00 -46.47
CA MET A 138 -33.77 28.26 -46.15
C MET A 138 -35.04 29.09 -46.42
N ALA A 139 -35.04 30.38 -46.09
CA ALA A 139 -36.19 31.24 -46.32
C ALA A 139 -36.52 31.38 -47.82
N ARG A 140 -35.50 31.49 -48.70
CA ARG A 140 -35.65 31.49 -50.15
C ARG A 140 -36.26 30.18 -50.64
N ASP A 141 -35.71 29.05 -50.25
CA ASP A 141 -36.09 27.73 -50.73
C ASP A 141 -37.44 27.29 -50.17
N GLN A 142 -37.78 27.72 -48.95
CA GLN A 142 -39.12 27.59 -48.41
C GLN A 142 -40.18 28.32 -49.24
N ALA A 143 -39.86 29.55 -49.69
CA ALA A 143 -40.79 30.34 -50.60
C ALA A 143 -40.99 29.64 -51.95
N LEU A 144 -39.94 28.97 -52.48
CA LEU A 144 -40.06 28.17 -53.70
C LEU A 144 -40.92 26.93 -53.47
N LEU A 145 -40.77 26.24 -52.34
CA LEU A 145 -41.60 25.11 -51.94
C LEU A 145 -43.08 25.53 -51.82
N ASP A 146 -43.34 26.65 -51.15
CA ASP A 146 -44.69 27.14 -50.93
C ASP A 146 -45.35 27.50 -52.27
N ASN A 147 -44.63 28.11 -53.22
CA ASN A 147 -45.09 28.35 -54.55
C ASN A 147 -45.38 27.05 -55.31
N ALA A 148 -44.46 26.08 -55.29
CA ALA A 148 -44.64 24.77 -55.92
C ALA A 148 -45.87 24.00 -55.35
N ARG A 149 -46.15 24.14 -54.07
CA ARG A 149 -47.32 23.54 -53.40
C ARG A 149 -48.60 24.24 -53.84
N LEU A 150 -48.59 25.60 -54.05
CA LEU A 150 -49.74 26.36 -54.59
C LEU A 150 -50.05 25.86 -55.99
N ASP A 151 -49.03 25.76 -56.88
CA ASP A 151 -49.18 25.28 -58.23
C ASP A 151 -49.67 23.84 -58.28
N LEU A 152 -49.16 22.94 -57.43
CA LEU A 152 -49.64 21.58 -57.34
C LEU A 152 -51.15 21.51 -57.03
N ARG A 153 -51.61 22.33 -56.06
CA ARG A 153 -53.05 22.41 -55.72
C ARG A 153 -53.90 22.91 -56.97
N ARG A 154 -53.38 23.90 -57.72
CA ARG A 154 -54.04 24.37 -58.97
C ARG A 154 -54.11 23.23 -59.98
N TYR A 155 -53.03 22.51 -60.23
CA TYR A 155 -53.00 21.40 -61.16
C TYR A 155 -53.88 20.22 -60.71
N GLN A 156 -54.00 20.00 -59.44
CA GLN A 156 -54.97 18.98 -58.92
C GLN A 156 -56.38 19.28 -59.26
N VAL A 157 -56.84 20.55 -59.06
CA VAL A 157 -58.18 20.96 -59.40
C VAL A 157 -58.44 20.93 -60.94
N LEU A 158 -57.43 21.31 -61.75
CA LEU A 158 -57.55 21.25 -63.20
C LEU A 158 -57.59 19.80 -63.72
N ALA A 159 -56.89 18.90 -63.09
CA ALA A 159 -56.88 17.48 -63.43
C ALA A 159 -58.25 16.80 -63.10
N GLU A 160 -58.88 17.20 -61.99
CA GLU A 160 -60.23 16.76 -61.63
C GLU A 160 -61.28 17.25 -62.75
N GLN A 161 -60.97 18.33 -63.44
CA GLN A 161 -61.80 18.85 -64.50
C GLN A 161 -61.38 18.37 -65.95
N ASP A 162 -60.50 17.32 -66.00
CA ASP A 162 -59.94 16.87 -67.29
C ASP A 162 -59.26 17.93 -68.12
N SER A 163 -58.86 19.08 -67.52
CA SER A 163 -58.37 20.25 -68.20
C SER A 163 -56.82 20.29 -68.29
N VAL A 164 -56.08 19.27 -67.77
CA VAL A 164 -54.61 19.18 -67.79
C VAL A 164 -54.13 17.74 -67.95
N ALA A 165 -53.02 17.59 -68.66
CA ALA A 165 -52.38 16.25 -68.79
C ALA A 165 -51.87 15.73 -67.47
N LYS A 166 -52.12 14.47 -67.20
CA LYS A 166 -51.65 13.79 -65.98
C LYS A 166 -50.13 13.90 -65.75
N GLN A 167 -49.36 13.87 -66.84
CA GLN A 167 -47.92 14.10 -66.82
C GLN A 167 -47.52 15.43 -66.17
N GLN A 168 -48.28 16.51 -66.37
CA GLN A 168 -47.98 17.83 -65.78
C GLN A 168 -48.27 17.82 -64.29
N LEU A 169 -49.33 17.13 -63.81
CA LEU A 169 -49.59 16.93 -62.38
C LEU A 169 -48.46 16.15 -61.70
N ASP A 170 -48.03 15.01 -62.29
CA ASP A 170 -46.96 14.17 -61.79
C ASP A 170 -45.61 14.94 -61.72
N THR A 171 -45.33 15.76 -62.72
CA THR A 171 -44.13 16.63 -62.76
C THR A 171 -44.18 17.65 -61.64
N GLN A 172 -45.30 18.31 -61.42
CA GLN A 172 -45.45 19.28 -60.33
C GLN A 172 -45.39 18.64 -58.97
N ALA A 173 -45.95 17.44 -58.79
CA ALA A 173 -45.78 16.65 -57.54
C ALA A 173 -44.33 16.26 -57.30
N ALA A 174 -43.57 15.91 -58.35
CA ALA A 174 -42.13 15.64 -58.21
C ALA A 174 -41.34 16.89 -57.82
N LEU A 175 -41.70 18.07 -58.36
CA LEU A 175 -41.08 19.36 -58.05
C LEU A 175 -41.29 19.72 -56.56
N VAL A 176 -42.49 19.54 -56.02
CA VAL A 176 -42.76 19.72 -54.59
C VAL A 176 -41.83 18.82 -53.73
N ARG A 177 -41.75 17.52 -54.06
CA ARG A 177 -40.82 16.61 -53.34
C ARG A 177 -39.36 17.05 -53.45
N GLN A 178 -38.94 17.58 -54.58
CA GLN A 178 -37.60 18.12 -54.75
C GLN A 178 -37.33 19.28 -53.81
N TYR A 179 -38.23 20.28 -53.76
CA TYR A 179 -38.08 21.42 -52.85
C TYR A 179 -38.19 21.02 -51.36
N GLU A 180 -39.04 20.04 -51.01
CA GLU A 180 -39.09 19.47 -49.67
C GLU A 180 -37.72 18.87 -49.28
N GLY A 181 -37.06 18.20 -50.21
CA GLY A 181 -35.71 17.69 -50.03
C GLY A 181 -34.69 18.82 -49.81
N ILE A 182 -34.77 19.91 -50.58
CA ILE A 182 -33.87 21.07 -50.47
C ILE A 182 -34.05 21.76 -49.10
N VAL A 183 -35.27 22.06 -48.68
CA VAL A 183 -35.58 22.67 -47.38
C VAL A 183 -35.05 21.83 -46.24
N LYS A 184 -35.12 20.49 -46.37
CA LYS A 184 -34.56 19.60 -45.37
C LYS A 184 -33.03 19.67 -45.30
N VAL A 185 -32.33 19.83 -46.41
CA VAL A 185 -30.89 20.08 -46.47
C VAL A 185 -30.53 21.41 -45.80
N ASP A 186 -31.27 22.47 -46.08
CA ASP A 186 -31.07 23.80 -45.49
C ASP A 186 -31.26 23.78 -43.99
N GLN A 187 -32.24 23.00 -43.46
CA GLN A 187 -32.40 22.81 -42.04
C GLN A 187 -31.13 22.17 -41.40
N GLY A 188 -30.54 21.20 -42.09
CA GLY A 188 -29.26 20.61 -41.67
C GLY A 188 -28.10 21.62 -41.64
N LEU A 189 -28.06 22.55 -42.58
CA LEU A 189 -27.06 23.63 -42.61
C LEU A 189 -27.23 24.61 -41.45
N ILE A 190 -28.48 24.98 -41.14
CA ILE A 190 -28.82 25.82 -39.98
C ILE A 190 -28.40 25.13 -38.67
N ASP A 191 -28.72 23.83 -38.52
CA ASP A 191 -28.40 23.07 -37.29
C ASP A 191 -26.89 22.92 -37.11
N ASN A 192 -26.13 22.75 -38.19
CA ASN A 192 -24.67 22.76 -38.16
C ASN A 192 -24.11 24.14 -37.72
N ALA A 193 -24.61 25.23 -38.30
CA ALA A 193 -24.16 26.58 -37.92
C ALA A 193 -24.47 26.87 -36.43
N LYS A 194 -25.64 26.48 -35.94
CA LYS A 194 -25.99 26.57 -34.52
C LYS A 194 -25.05 25.75 -33.63
N LEU A 195 -24.68 24.54 -34.05
CA LEU A 195 -23.77 23.68 -33.32
C LEU A 195 -22.37 24.31 -33.22
N GLN A 196 -21.89 24.95 -34.28
CA GLN A 196 -20.62 25.68 -34.26
C GLN A 196 -20.64 26.85 -33.28
N LEU A 197 -21.74 27.59 -33.18
CA LEU A 197 -21.95 28.63 -32.16
C LEU A 197 -21.95 28.09 -30.74
N ILE A 198 -22.55 26.93 -30.53
CA ILE A 198 -22.47 26.23 -29.21
C ILE A 198 -21.03 25.87 -28.90
N TYR A 199 -20.26 25.39 -29.86
CA TYR A 199 -18.85 25.01 -29.67
C TYR A 199 -17.92 26.23 -29.52
N ALA A 200 -18.29 27.40 -30.01
CA ALA A 200 -17.57 28.64 -29.75
C ALA A 200 -17.60 29.05 -28.27
N ARG A 201 -18.54 28.53 -27.50
CA ARG A 201 -18.61 28.68 -26.02
C ARG A 201 -18.06 27.41 -25.36
N ILE A 202 -16.81 27.48 -24.93
CA ILE A 202 -16.10 26.33 -24.35
C ILE A 202 -16.52 26.17 -22.94
N THR A 203 -17.13 25.02 -22.58
CA THR A 203 -17.62 24.70 -21.25
C THR A 203 -16.85 23.54 -20.65
N ALA A 204 -16.86 23.43 -19.32
CA ALA A 204 -16.23 22.35 -18.58
C ALA A 204 -17.01 21.03 -18.75
N PRO A 205 -16.39 19.96 -19.30
CA PRO A 205 -17.07 18.67 -19.49
C PRO A 205 -17.22 17.88 -18.18
N VAL A 206 -16.43 18.19 -17.16
CA VAL A 206 -16.47 17.60 -15.82
C VAL A 206 -16.23 18.67 -14.78
N GLY A 207 -16.75 18.46 -13.57
CA GLY A 207 -16.38 19.28 -12.41
C GLY A 207 -15.01 18.85 -11.85
N GLY A 208 -14.22 19.82 -11.38
CA GLY A 208 -12.91 19.54 -10.82
C GLY A 208 -12.06 20.81 -10.66
N ARG A 209 -10.78 20.63 -10.36
CA ARG A 209 -9.83 21.73 -10.29
C ARG A 209 -9.20 21.94 -11.66
N ILE A 210 -9.28 23.17 -12.19
CA ILE A 210 -8.61 23.52 -13.43
C ILE A 210 -7.12 23.80 -13.17
N GLY A 211 -6.29 23.34 -14.10
CA GLY A 211 -4.84 23.53 -14.07
C GLY A 211 -4.41 24.92 -14.56
N LEU A 212 -3.16 24.98 -15.01
CA LEU A 212 -2.59 26.18 -15.62
C LEU A 212 -3.25 26.45 -16.97
N ARG A 213 -3.32 27.72 -17.34
CA ARG A 213 -3.78 28.19 -18.66
C ARG A 213 -2.68 27.94 -19.68
N LEU A 214 -3.01 27.25 -20.75
CA LEU A 214 -2.07 26.90 -21.82
C LEU A 214 -2.15 27.89 -23.01
N VAL A 215 -3.25 28.68 -23.12
CA VAL A 215 -3.49 29.60 -24.19
C VAL A 215 -4.12 30.89 -23.65
N ASP A 216 -3.65 32.05 -24.11
CA ASP A 216 -4.12 33.38 -23.71
C ASP A 216 -5.20 33.92 -24.64
N SER A 217 -6.01 34.86 -24.11
CA SER A 217 -6.95 35.63 -24.91
C SER A 217 -6.20 36.37 -26.01
N GLY A 218 -6.77 36.44 -27.20
CA GLY A 218 -6.16 37.02 -28.40
C GLY A 218 -5.50 35.99 -29.32
N ASN A 219 -5.12 34.82 -28.84
CA ASN A 219 -4.55 33.75 -29.64
C ASN A 219 -5.62 33.09 -30.54
N ILE A 220 -5.18 32.58 -31.68
CA ILE A 220 -5.99 31.70 -32.51
C ILE A 220 -5.84 30.26 -31.99
N VAL A 221 -6.96 29.57 -31.78
CA VAL A 221 -7.02 28.17 -31.38
C VAL A 221 -7.61 27.35 -32.52
N HIS A 222 -7.14 26.11 -32.64
CA HIS A 222 -7.62 25.15 -33.63
C HIS A 222 -8.19 23.90 -32.97
N ALA A 223 -9.20 23.32 -33.61
CA ALA A 223 -9.77 22.04 -33.13
C ALA A 223 -8.74 20.90 -33.13
N ALA A 224 -7.72 21.00 -33.97
CA ALA A 224 -6.62 20.03 -34.07
C ALA A 224 -5.49 20.22 -33.03
N ASP A 225 -5.53 21.28 -32.21
CA ASP A 225 -4.48 21.55 -31.23
C ASP A 225 -4.36 20.40 -30.22
N THR A 226 -3.12 19.92 -30.01
CA THR A 226 -2.85 18.79 -29.13
C THR A 226 -2.94 19.17 -27.66
N ASN A 227 -2.48 20.37 -27.30
CA ASN A 227 -2.30 20.77 -25.89
C ASN A 227 -3.60 21.24 -25.20
N GLY A 228 -4.60 21.73 -26.00
CA GLY A 228 -5.85 22.27 -25.43
C GLY A 228 -5.67 23.63 -24.73
N LEU A 229 -6.70 24.09 -24.03
CA LEU A 229 -6.73 25.36 -23.31
C LEU A 229 -6.29 25.22 -21.84
N ALA A 230 -6.72 24.14 -21.20
CA ALA A 230 -6.41 23.79 -19.80
C ALA A 230 -6.76 22.33 -19.52
N VAL A 231 -6.27 21.82 -18.41
CA VAL A 231 -6.60 20.47 -17.92
C VAL A 231 -7.48 20.59 -16.68
N ILE A 232 -8.62 19.89 -16.66
CA ILE A 232 -9.48 19.78 -15.49
C ILE A 232 -9.24 18.41 -14.85
N THR A 233 -8.94 18.42 -13.56
CA THR A 233 -8.67 17.21 -12.76
C THR A 233 -9.70 17.10 -11.66
N GLN A 234 -10.41 15.97 -11.61
CA GLN A 234 -11.37 15.68 -10.56
C GLN A 234 -10.62 15.19 -9.30
N LEU A 235 -10.64 16.02 -8.26
CA LEU A 235 -9.97 15.73 -6.97
C LEU A 235 -10.91 15.12 -5.94
N GLN A 236 -12.22 15.22 -6.14
CA GLN A 236 -13.26 14.79 -5.21
C GLN A 236 -14.37 14.02 -5.97
N PRO A 237 -14.46 12.69 -5.81
CA PRO A 237 -13.52 11.79 -5.13
C PRO A 237 -12.19 11.63 -5.89
N ILE A 238 -11.16 11.14 -5.20
CA ILE A 238 -9.86 10.79 -5.77
C ILE A 238 -9.58 9.30 -5.53
N THR A 239 -8.67 8.73 -6.28
CA THR A 239 -8.33 7.31 -6.13
C THR A 239 -6.85 7.12 -5.80
N VAL A 240 -6.54 6.00 -5.17
CA VAL A 240 -5.17 5.52 -4.96
C VAL A 240 -5.04 4.15 -5.60
N VAL A 241 -4.02 4.00 -6.42
CA VAL A 241 -3.66 2.70 -7.02
C VAL A 241 -2.40 2.21 -6.31
N PHE A 242 -2.44 1.00 -5.76
CA PHE A 242 -1.33 0.40 -5.03
C PHE A 242 -1.22 -1.09 -5.32
N PRO A 243 0.00 -1.65 -5.42
CA PRO A 243 0.22 -3.07 -5.63
C PRO A 243 0.14 -3.84 -4.31
N ILE A 244 -0.33 -5.08 -4.38
CA ILE A 244 -0.22 -6.09 -3.32
C ILE A 244 0.37 -7.38 -3.89
N PRO A 245 1.04 -8.23 -3.09
CA PRO A 245 1.47 -9.56 -3.51
C PRO A 245 0.29 -10.42 -3.97
N GLU A 246 0.49 -11.23 -5.03
CA GLU A 246 -0.56 -12.10 -5.58
C GLU A 246 -1.11 -13.12 -4.59
N ASP A 247 -0.30 -13.56 -3.62
CA ASP A 247 -0.72 -14.48 -2.55
C ASP A 247 -1.93 -13.97 -1.76
N ASN A 248 -2.07 -12.65 -1.62
CA ASN A 248 -3.17 -12.01 -0.91
C ASN A 248 -4.44 -11.85 -1.76
N LEU A 249 -4.34 -12.06 -3.08
CA LEU A 249 -5.44 -11.79 -4.02
C LEU A 249 -6.70 -12.61 -3.69
N THR A 250 -6.52 -13.91 -3.43
CA THR A 250 -7.64 -14.81 -3.14
C THR A 250 -8.42 -14.37 -1.90
N ALA A 251 -7.72 -13.94 -0.85
CA ALA A 251 -8.33 -13.45 0.39
C ALA A 251 -9.09 -12.13 0.16
N VAL A 252 -8.51 -11.19 -0.59
CA VAL A 252 -9.16 -9.91 -0.94
C VAL A 252 -10.41 -10.15 -1.76
N LEU A 253 -10.35 -10.99 -2.81
CA LEU A 253 -11.51 -11.30 -3.65
C LEU A 253 -12.61 -12.03 -2.88
N GLY A 254 -12.25 -12.93 -1.95
CA GLY A 254 -13.19 -13.62 -1.06
C GLY A 254 -13.98 -12.63 -0.21
N LYS A 255 -13.31 -11.66 0.42
CA LYS A 255 -13.95 -10.62 1.22
C LYS A 255 -14.83 -9.67 0.38
N MET A 256 -14.39 -9.30 -0.82
CA MET A 256 -15.21 -8.48 -1.74
C MET A 256 -16.50 -9.21 -2.18
N LYS A 257 -16.40 -10.50 -2.48
CA LYS A 257 -17.59 -11.33 -2.88
C LYS A 257 -18.61 -11.47 -1.75
N SER A 258 -18.18 -11.50 -0.49
CA SER A 258 -19.07 -11.54 0.67
C SER A 258 -19.78 -10.21 0.97
N GLY A 259 -19.64 -9.19 0.10
CA GLY A 259 -20.26 -7.88 0.25
C GLY A 259 -19.58 -6.94 1.24
N GLY A 260 -18.40 -7.29 1.75
CA GLY A 260 -17.61 -6.46 2.64
C GLY A 260 -17.02 -5.25 1.91
N ARG A 261 -17.24 -4.04 2.46
CA ARG A 261 -16.48 -2.86 2.04
C ARG A 261 -15.13 -2.87 2.76
N LEU A 262 -14.06 -3.20 2.03
CA LEU A 262 -12.72 -3.20 2.58
C LEU A 262 -12.22 -1.77 2.75
N GLN A 263 -11.93 -1.38 3.98
CA GLN A 263 -11.41 -0.06 4.31
C GLN A 263 -9.95 0.02 3.90
N VAL A 264 -9.57 1.17 3.34
CA VAL A 264 -8.18 1.50 2.98
C VAL A 264 -7.82 2.83 3.61
N ASP A 265 -6.77 2.84 4.41
CA ASP A 265 -6.19 4.04 4.98
C ASP A 265 -4.97 4.47 4.15
N ALA A 266 -4.91 5.75 3.79
CA ALA A 266 -3.77 6.34 3.11
C ALA A 266 -2.92 7.14 4.11
N PHE A 267 -1.63 6.83 4.15
CA PHE A 267 -0.64 7.49 5.01
C PHE A 267 0.37 8.26 4.15
N ASN A 268 1.02 9.23 4.74
CA ASN A 268 2.18 9.89 4.13
C ASN A 268 3.33 8.89 3.90
N ARG A 269 4.39 9.34 3.25
CA ARG A 269 5.50 8.47 2.81
C ARG A 269 6.22 7.78 3.97
N ASP A 270 6.35 8.43 5.11
CA ASP A 270 7.01 7.93 6.33
C ASP A 270 6.05 7.24 7.30
N GLN A 271 4.78 7.07 6.91
CA GLN A 271 3.70 6.41 7.68
C GLN A 271 3.39 7.08 9.03
N SER A 272 3.91 8.28 9.26
CA SER A 272 3.72 9.01 10.53
C SER A 272 2.34 9.64 10.66
N GLN A 273 1.70 9.98 9.52
CA GLN A 273 0.40 10.65 9.48
C GLN A 273 -0.57 9.96 8.54
N LYS A 274 -1.75 9.67 9.05
CA LYS A 274 -2.88 9.23 8.24
C LYS A 274 -3.50 10.44 7.53
N LEU A 275 -3.50 10.41 6.20
CA LEU A 275 -4.03 11.48 5.35
C LEU A 275 -5.54 11.31 5.14
N SER A 276 -5.99 10.12 4.80
CA SER A 276 -7.40 9.89 4.48
C SER A 276 -7.80 8.43 4.67
N THR A 277 -9.10 8.21 4.81
CA THR A 277 -9.71 6.88 4.83
C THR A 277 -10.65 6.76 3.65
N GLY A 278 -10.53 5.65 2.93
CA GLY A 278 -11.35 5.31 1.77
C GLY A 278 -11.74 3.84 1.77
N TYR A 279 -12.22 3.37 0.63
CA TYR A 279 -12.65 1.98 0.44
C TYR A 279 -12.11 1.42 -0.86
N LEU A 280 -11.82 0.12 -0.86
CA LEU A 280 -11.44 -0.61 -2.06
C LEU A 280 -12.57 -0.53 -3.09
N LEU A 281 -12.24 -0.05 -4.29
CA LEU A 281 -13.17 0.10 -5.40
C LEU A 281 -13.14 -1.13 -6.31
N THR A 282 -11.94 -1.53 -6.71
CA THR A 282 -11.73 -2.66 -7.63
C THR A 282 -10.32 -3.22 -7.53
N VAL A 283 -10.17 -4.42 -8.04
CA VAL A 283 -8.89 -5.11 -8.26
C VAL A 283 -8.63 -5.11 -9.76
N ASP A 284 -7.40 -4.93 -10.17
CA ASP A 284 -6.99 -5.05 -11.58
C ASP A 284 -7.23 -6.48 -12.08
N ASN A 285 -7.48 -6.64 -13.36
CA ASN A 285 -7.74 -7.94 -13.99
C ASN A 285 -6.45 -8.69 -14.40
N GLN A 286 -5.29 -8.10 -14.16
CA GLN A 286 -3.99 -8.63 -14.52
C GLN A 286 -3.02 -8.59 -13.34
N ILE A 287 -2.22 -9.66 -13.21
CA ILE A 287 -1.07 -9.73 -12.33
C ILE A 287 0.14 -9.26 -13.15
N ASP A 288 0.98 -8.43 -12.57
CA ASP A 288 2.26 -8.05 -13.14
C ASP A 288 3.27 -9.21 -12.92
N PRO A 289 3.64 -9.97 -13.97
CA PRO A 289 4.52 -11.13 -13.82
C PRO A 289 5.95 -10.76 -13.46
N ALA A 290 6.37 -9.50 -13.68
CA ALA A 290 7.72 -9.06 -13.34
C ALA A 290 7.89 -8.85 -11.83
N THR A 291 6.81 -8.52 -11.14
CA THR A 291 6.82 -8.20 -9.70
C THR A 291 6.02 -9.17 -8.84
N GLY A 292 5.21 -10.07 -9.45
CA GLY A 292 4.29 -10.96 -8.74
C GLY A 292 3.23 -10.20 -7.95
N THR A 293 2.78 -9.03 -8.45
CA THR A 293 1.82 -8.18 -7.75
C THR A 293 0.57 -7.92 -8.59
N VAL A 294 -0.53 -7.64 -7.91
CA VAL A 294 -1.78 -7.16 -8.52
C VAL A 294 -2.09 -5.77 -8.01
N LYS A 295 -2.58 -4.89 -8.89
CA LYS A 295 -2.95 -3.53 -8.54
C LYS A 295 -4.35 -3.47 -7.97
N LEU A 296 -4.48 -2.77 -6.86
CA LEU A 296 -5.74 -2.43 -6.23
C LEU A 296 -6.02 -0.95 -6.44
N LYS A 297 -7.30 -0.61 -6.60
CA LYS A 297 -7.76 0.77 -6.71
C LYS A 297 -8.75 1.06 -5.60
N ALA A 298 -8.42 2.02 -4.74
CA ALA A 298 -9.28 2.48 -3.65
C ALA A 298 -9.78 3.91 -3.93
N ALA A 299 -10.99 4.23 -3.50
CA ALA A 299 -11.61 5.54 -3.64
C ALA A 299 -11.65 6.28 -2.30
N PHE A 300 -11.31 7.55 -2.31
CA PHE A 300 -11.26 8.45 -1.16
C PHE A 300 -12.12 9.69 -1.45
N ALA A 301 -12.88 10.14 -0.48
CA ALA A 301 -13.73 11.33 -0.63
C ALA A 301 -12.92 12.62 -0.82
N ASN A 302 -11.73 12.69 -0.22
CA ASN A 302 -10.75 13.79 -0.32
C ASN A 302 -11.33 15.19 -0.06
N LYS A 303 -12.23 15.32 0.92
CA LYS A 303 -12.94 16.60 1.20
C LYS A 303 -11.99 17.75 1.52
N ASN A 304 -10.88 17.46 2.16
CA ASN A 304 -9.87 18.46 2.59
C ASN A 304 -8.74 18.64 1.55
N ASN A 305 -8.79 17.95 0.40
CA ASN A 305 -7.74 17.95 -0.63
C ASN A 305 -6.35 17.56 -0.09
N GLU A 306 -6.29 16.64 0.88
CA GLU A 306 -5.03 16.13 1.47
C GLU A 306 -4.30 15.17 0.52
N LEU A 307 -5.04 14.52 -0.38
CA LEU A 307 -4.49 13.65 -1.43
C LEU A 307 -4.39 14.46 -2.74
N PHE A 308 -3.17 14.52 -3.28
CA PHE A 308 -2.87 15.25 -4.50
C PHE A 308 -2.50 14.29 -5.65
N PRO A 309 -2.91 14.55 -6.89
CA PRO A 309 -2.56 13.71 -8.04
C PRO A 309 -1.05 13.48 -8.15
N ASN A 310 -0.68 12.24 -8.48
CA ASN A 310 0.71 11.77 -8.57
C ASN A 310 1.50 11.76 -7.24
N GLN A 311 0.88 12.05 -6.12
CA GLN A 311 1.48 11.90 -4.80
C GLN A 311 1.66 10.41 -4.49
N PHE A 312 2.81 10.04 -3.92
CA PHE A 312 3.02 8.71 -3.37
C PHE A 312 2.51 8.63 -1.93
N VAL A 313 1.76 7.58 -1.64
CA VAL A 313 1.17 7.32 -0.33
C VAL A 313 1.33 5.85 0.04
N ASN A 314 1.45 5.56 1.32
CA ASN A 314 1.36 4.19 1.81
C ASN A 314 -0.11 3.85 2.02
N ALA A 315 -0.62 2.93 1.21
CA ALA A 315 -1.98 2.42 1.35
C ALA A 315 -1.98 1.20 2.27
N SER A 316 -2.87 1.21 3.26
CA SER A 316 -3.06 0.12 4.22
C SER A 316 -4.48 -0.40 4.11
N LEU A 317 -4.64 -1.56 3.50
CA LEU A 317 -5.93 -2.25 3.31
C LEU A 317 -6.23 -3.10 4.55
N LEU A 318 -7.29 -2.82 5.25
CA LEU A 318 -7.81 -3.67 6.31
C LEU A 318 -8.50 -4.89 5.69
N LEU A 319 -7.80 -6.03 5.70
CA LEU A 319 -8.31 -7.27 5.13
C LEU A 319 -9.30 -7.96 6.07
N ASP A 320 -8.93 -8.07 7.36
CA ASP A 320 -9.73 -8.77 8.36
C ASP A 320 -9.43 -8.24 9.77
N THR A 321 -10.31 -8.59 10.71
CA THR A 321 -10.09 -8.36 12.13
C THR A 321 -10.28 -9.69 12.85
N LYS A 322 -9.18 -10.26 13.37
CA LYS A 322 -9.20 -11.47 14.17
C LYS A 322 -9.63 -11.10 15.57
N ARG A 323 -10.85 -11.48 15.94
CA ARG A 323 -11.47 -11.11 17.21
C ARG A 323 -11.17 -12.14 18.30
N ASP A 324 -11.16 -11.64 19.54
CA ASP A 324 -11.06 -12.48 20.76
C ASP A 324 -9.85 -13.44 20.77
N THR A 325 -8.74 -13.03 20.15
CA THR A 325 -7.49 -13.82 20.11
C THR A 325 -6.58 -13.48 21.28
N THR A 326 -5.73 -14.44 21.70
CA THR A 326 -4.70 -14.17 22.71
C THR A 326 -3.61 -13.30 22.11
N ILE A 327 -3.35 -12.14 22.70
CA ILE A 327 -2.34 -11.18 22.25
C ILE A 327 -1.24 -11.01 23.30
N VAL A 328 0.00 -10.90 22.82
CA VAL A 328 1.18 -10.60 23.63
C VAL A 328 2.03 -9.53 22.94
N PRO A 329 2.87 -8.77 23.68
CA PRO A 329 3.87 -7.92 23.07
C PRO A 329 4.82 -8.72 22.16
N ALA A 330 5.16 -8.20 21.00
CA ALA A 330 6.06 -8.85 20.04
C ALA A 330 7.43 -9.18 20.66
N ALA A 331 7.88 -8.37 21.62
CA ALA A 331 9.12 -8.58 22.38
C ALA A 331 9.13 -9.89 23.20
N ALA A 332 7.97 -10.47 23.52
CA ALA A 332 7.90 -11.76 24.23
C ALA A 332 8.28 -12.95 23.35
N ILE A 333 8.24 -12.80 22.02
CA ILE A 333 8.46 -13.89 21.08
C ILE A 333 9.95 -14.15 20.91
N GLN A 334 10.35 -15.39 21.24
CA GLN A 334 11.71 -15.89 21.04
C GLN A 334 11.75 -16.88 19.87
N ARG A 335 12.83 -16.84 19.11
CA ARG A 335 13.04 -17.74 17.97
C ARG A 335 14.25 -18.62 18.19
N SER A 336 14.12 -19.91 17.93
CA SER A 336 15.21 -20.87 17.97
C SER A 336 15.19 -21.78 16.73
N PRO A 337 16.24 -22.57 16.48
CA PRO A 337 16.23 -23.56 15.40
C PRO A 337 15.10 -24.59 15.50
N GLN A 338 14.56 -24.80 16.71
CA GLN A 338 13.46 -25.72 16.98
C GLN A 338 12.08 -25.10 16.79
N GLY A 339 11.99 -23.76 16.60
CA GLY A 339 10.73 -23.06 16.40
C GLY A 339 10.61 -21.80 17.25
N THR A 340 9.39 -21.27 17.26
CA THR A 340 9.03 -20.05 18.00
C THR A 340 8.47 -20.44 19.37
N PHE A 341 8.89 -19.73 20.42
CA PHE A 341 8.46 -19.99 21.79
C PHE A 341 8.39 -18.71 22.63
N VAL A 342 7.79 -18.80 23.79
CA VAL A 342 7.78 -17.76 24.83
C VAL A 342 8.26 -18.36 26.15
N TYR A 343 8.76 -17.51 27.04
CA TYR A 343 8.99 -17.89 28.45
C TYR A 343 7.77 -17.52 29.28
N ILE A 344 7.11 -18.51 29.86
CA ILE A 344 6.00 -18.32 30.82
C ILE A 344 6.56 -18.33 32.22
N VAL A 345 6.19 -17.34 33.03
CA VAL A 345 6.54 -17.27 34.44
C VAL A 345 5.47 -18.00 35.24
N LYS A 346 5.90 -19.05 35.99
CA LYS A 346 5.05 -19.83 36.89
C LYS A 346 4.88 -19.13 38.22
N GLU A 347 3.92 -19.60 39.04
CA GLU A 347 3.66 -19.07 40.38
C GLU A 347 4.87 -19.20 41.33
N ASP A 348 5.73 -20.23 41.14
CA ASP A 348 6.96 -20.46 41.88
C ASP A 348 8.12 -19.54 41.46
N LYS A 349 7.85 -18.55 40.57
CA LYS A 349 8.84 -17.65 39.99
C LYS A 349 9.92 -18.36 39.16
N THR A 350 9.62 -19.49 38.60
CA THR A 350 10.44 -20.14 37.57
C THR A 350 9.85 -19.89 36.20
N VAL A 351 10.71 -19.89 35.16
CA VAL A 351 10.24 -19.81 33.78
C VAL A 351 10.18 -21.16 33.13
N SER A 352 9.18 -21.39 32.27
CA SER A 352 9.14 -22.54 31.37
C SER A 352 9.11 -22.09 29.92
N VAL A 353 9.81 -22.86 29.07
CA VAL A 353 9.76 -22.68 27.61
C VAL A 353 8.45 -23.25 27.11
N GLN A 354 7.64 -22.40 26.47
CA GLN A 354 6.37 -22.80 25.89
C GLN A 354 6.42 -22.56 24.37
N PRO A 355 6.38 -23.61 23.55
CA PRO A 355 6.24 -23.47 22.11
C PRO A 355 4.91 -22.82 21.77
N VAL A 356 4.93 -21.88 20.81
CA VAL A 356 3.74 -21.13 20.39
C VAL A 356 3.65 -21.03 18.87
N HIS A 357 2.42 -21.04 18.36
CA HIS A 357 2.13 -20.66 16.98
C HIS A 357 1.75 -19.19 16.95
N VAL A 358 2.61 -18.39 16.29
CA VAL A 358 2.43 -16.94 16.15
C VAL A 358 1.58 -16.66 14.92
N GLY A 359 0.47 -15.96 15.13
CA GLY A 359 -0.40 -15.46 14.06
C GLY A 359 -0.01 -14.05 13.60
N PRO A 360 -0.93 -13.33 12.95
CA PRO A 360 -0.69 -11.96 12.51
C PRO A 360 -0.41 -11.01 13.68
N GLY A 361 0.40 -9.98 13.41
CA GLY A 361 0.72 -8.91 14.36
C GLY A 361 0.21 -7.55 13.91
N GLU A 362 -0.03 -6.65 14.87
CA GLU A 362 -0.38 -5.26 14.65
C GLU A 362 0.49 -4.38 15.56
N ALA A 363 1.30 -3.50 14.99
CA ALA A 363 2.25 -2.65 15.71
C ALA A 363 3.18 -3.47 16.63
N ASP A 364 3.11 -3.25 17.95
CA ASP A 364 3.98 -3.88 18.95
C ASP A 364 3.39 -5.17 19.56
N VAL A 365 2.24 -5.64 19.07
CA VAL A 365 1.56 -6.84 19.58
C VAL A 365 1.38 -7.89 18.50
N VAL A 366 1.36 -9.16 18.90
CA VAL A 366 1.14 -10.29 18.01
C VAL A 366 0.06 -11.22 18.59
N SER A 367 -0.71 -11.86 17.70
CA SER A 367 -1.62 -12.92 18.13
C SER A 367 -0.88 -14.23 18.33
N ILE A 368 -1.34 -14.98 19.29
CA ILE A 368 -0.92 -16.37 19.50
C ILE A 368 -2.11 -17.26 19.19
N ASP A 369 -1.93 -18.12 18.19
CA ASP A 369 -2.98 -19.02 17.74
C ASP A 369 -3.08 -20.26 18.60
N GLU A 370 -1.92 -20.78 19.05
CA GLU A 370 -1.81 -21.96 19.90
C GLU A 370 -0.65 -21.84 20.87
N GLY A 371 -0.79 -22.46 22.05
CA GLY A 371 0.29 -22.62 23.01
C GLY A 371 0.29 -21.63 24.17
N LEU A 372 -0.65 -20.66 24.22
CA LEU A 372 -0.72 -19.68 25.31
C LEU A 372 -2.17 -19.39 25.69
N SER A 373 -2.42 -19.24 26.99
CA SER A 373 -3.73 -18.90 27.54
C SER A 373 -3.79 -17.43 27.97
N PRO A 374 -4.96 -16.77 27.87
CA PRO A 374 -5.15 -15.45 28.45
C PRO A 374 -4.90 -15.48 29.97
N GLY A 375 -4.10 -14.53 30.45
CA GLY A 375 -3.69 -14.45 31.85
C GLY A 375 -2.26 -14.94 32.11
N ASP A 376 -1.67 -15.72 31.20
CA ASP A 376 -0.28 -16.17 31.33
C ASP A 376 0.68 -14.98 31.37
N LEU A 377 1.68 -15.05 32.27
CA LEU A 377 2.72 -14.03 32.35
C LEU A 377 3.88 -14.42 31.44
N VAL A 378 4.15 -13.65 30.41
CA VAL A 378 5.25 -13.87 29.46
C VAL A 378 6.39 -12.86 29.69
N VAL A 379 7.63 -13.32 29.53
CA VAL A 379 8.82 -12.46 29.64
C VAL A 379 8.99 -11.63 28.38
N ILE A 380 9.13 -10.30 28.53
CA ILE A 380 9.36 -9.36 27.43
C ILE A 380 10.78 -8.80 27.40
N GLU A 381 11.48 -8.73 28.58
CA GLU A 381 12.89 -8.31 28.66
C GLU A 381 13.67 -9.25 29.58
N GLY A 382 14.95 -9.48 29.26
CA GLY A 382 15.83 -10.37 30.01
C GLY A 382 15.79 -11.84 29.58
N ALA A 383 15.08 -12.15 28.49
CA ALA A 383 14.92 -13.52 27.96
C ALA A 383 16.24 -14.17 27.51
N GLU A 384 17.25 -13.40 27.07
CA GLU A 384 18.52 -13.89 26.50
C GLU A 384 19.36 -14.72 27.47
N ARG A 385 19.14 -14.55 28.77
CA ARG A 385 19.89 -15.23 29.84
C ARG A 385 19.11 -16.37 30.46
N LEU A 386 17.85 -16.57 30.04
CA LEU A 386 16.98 -17.58 30.63
C LEU A 386 17.17 -18.94 29.98
N ARG A 387 16.97 -19.97 30.77
CA ARG A 387 16.82 -21.37 30.36
C ARG A 387 15.58 -21.93 31.02
N ASP A 388 15.09 -23.01 30.50
CA ASP A 388 13.98 -23.73 31.16
C ASP A 388 14.28 -24.00 32.63
N GLY A 389 13.33 -23.71 33.54
CA GLY A 389 13.49 -23.82 34.98
C GLY A 389 14.29 -22.71 35.67
N SER A 390 14.77 -21.66 34.98
CA SER A 390 15.48 -20.53 35.59
C SER A 390 14.59 -19.77 36.57
N LYS A 391 15.11 -19.39 37.73
CA LYS A 391 14.42 -18.51 38.70
C LYS A 391 14.51 -17.07 38.25
N VAL A 392 13.39 -16.38 38.33
CA VAL A 392 13.27 -14.96 37.92
C VAL A 392 12.79 -14.09 39.07
N GLU A 393 13.20 -12.84 39.03
CA GLU A 393 12.73 -11.78 39.92
C GLU A 393 11.88 -10.79 39.13
N LEU A 394 10.64 -10.69 39.58
CA LEU A 394 9.69 -9.76 38.96
C LEU A 394 9.91 -8.37 39.59
N PRO A 395 9.90 -7.27 38.80
CA PRO A 395 9.96 -5.94 39.36
C PRO A 395 8.77 -5.72 40.31
N ALA A 396 9.03 -5.04 41.42
CA ALA A 396 7.99 -4.71 42.38
C ALA A 396 6.88 -3.92 41.69
N LYS A 397 5.62 -4.33 41.84
CA LYS A 397 4.43 -3.65 41.32
C LYS A 397 4.45 -2.19 41.77
N GLY A 398 4.86 -1.27 40.91
CA GLY A 398 4.84 0.17 41.21
C GLY A 398 5.86 1.06 40.47
N GLN A 399 6.68 0.54 39.54
CA GLN A 399 7.71 1.36 38.86
C GLN A 399 7.46 1.64 37.37
N ASP A 400 6.37 1.19 36.78
CA ASP A 400 6.14 1.29 35.33
C ASP A 400 5.65 2.67 34.83
N ASP A 401 5.29 3.62 35.74
CA ASP A 401 4.75 4.93 35.31
C ASP A 401 5.80 6.04 35.15
N ASN A 402 7.09 5.80 35.42
CA ASN A 402 8.09 6.90 35.45
C ASN A 402 9.24 6.76 34.43
N ALA A 403 9.33 5.67 33.67
CA ALA A 403 10.42 5.49 32.69
C ALA A 403 10.23 6.28 31.39
N ASN A 404 9.03 6.82 31.12
CA ASN A 404 8.72 7.53 29.88
C ASN A 404 8.77 9.05 29.98
N ARG A 405 9.29 9.61 31.08
CA ARG A 405 9.32 11.08 31.32
C ARG A 405 10.68 11.76 31.26
N LYS A 406 11.78 11.09 30.94
CA LYS A 406 13.10 11.76 30.84
C LYS A 406 13.93 11.20 29.69
N ARG A 407 13.66 11.59 28.45
CA ARG A 407 14.69 11.76 27.41
C ARG A 407 14.79 13.25 27.11
N PRO A 408 15.89 13.94 27.46
CA PRO A 408 16.14 15.29 26.98
C PRO A 408 16.44 15.22 25.50
N GLN A 409 15.71 16.01 24.72
CA GLN A 409 16.08 16.33 23.34
C GLN A 409 17.46 16.98 23.32
N LYS A 410 18.35 16.46 22.51
CA LYS A 410 19.53 17.12 21.98
C LYS A 410 19.41 17.20 20.47
#